data_3085f11f3152b84cfb4e63566ca3a72d
#
_entry.id   3085f11f3152b84cfb4e63566ca3a72d
#
_cell.length_a   1.000
_cell.length_b   1.000
_cell.length_c   1.000
_cell.angle_alpha   90.00
_cell.angle_beta   90.00
_cell.angle_gamma   90.00
#
_symmetry.space_group_name_H-M   'P 1'
#
loop_
_entity.id
_entity.type
_entity.pdbx_description
1 polymer ?
#
loop_
_entity_poly.entity_id
_entity_poly.type
_entity_poly.pdbx_seq_one_letter_code
_entity_poly.pdbx_strand_id
1 'polypeptide(L)'
;MDKISPFHIKNFRKQTGLSQKAFAQAVDLPTRTYRSYETGERGLTIDKFRELKEKLGYYQDCDKNSLRAQIDYLRLTFPRLKDLDAFCENFLHCHLSEFTDQETRLMNYTHLWQRGNIWIFDFFDKSVTNDYQTCLQLSGQGCRELELLLEDKGITWQIFLQNILYSYEDVRVKRLDIALDELYKGYGHEDEQIQIPKLIDKLYSKEIVLDTIKKWNITGGGSFTDNEDMEANHGLSIYFGSRQSQLYFNFYEKRYEIARMENISL
;
A
#
# COMPACT_ATOMS: atom_id res chain seq x y z
N MET A 1 17.30 -3.51 14.19
CA MET A 1 15.97 -3.09 14.66
C MET A 1 15.54 -1.93 13.80
N ASP A 2 14.50 -2.14 13.04
CA ASP A 2 13.98 -1.13 12.13
C ASP A 2 13.33 0.01 12.92
N LYS A 3 13.63 1.23 12.48
CA LYS A 3 13.13 2.45 13.13
C LYS A 3 12.05 3.08 12.28
N ILE A 4 11.02 3.56 12.92
CA ILE A 4 9.97 4.37 12.28
C ILE A 4 10.54 5.76 11.97
N SER A 5 10.21 6.28 10.80
CA SER A 5 10.64 7.64 10.44
C SER A 5 9.95 8.69 11.31
N PRO A 6 10.64 9.79 11.65
CA PRO A 6 10.06 10.90 12.41
C PRO A 6 8.77 11.46 11.78
N PHE A 7 8.72 11.45 10.46
CA PHE A 7 7.56 11.87 9.68
C PHE A 7 6.33 10.99 9.94
N HIS A 8 6.49 9.66 9.95
CA HIS A 8 5.42 8.72 10.29
C HIS A 8 4.87 8.95 11.70
N ILE A 9 5.75 9.18 12.66
CA ILE A 9 5.37 9.43 14.06
C ILE A 9 4.51 10.71 14.15
N LYS A 10 4.96 11.77 13.49
CA LYS A 10 4.26 13.07 13.45
C LYS A 10 2.90 12.96 12.77
N ASN A 11 2.82 12.24 11.63
CA ASN A 11 1.57 12.06 10.90
C ASN A 11 0.58 11.21 11.69
N PHE A 12 1.03 10.14 12.32
CA PHE A 12 0.16 9.34 13.18
C PHE A 12 -0.47 10.20 14.28
N ARG A 13 0.30 11.05 14.96
CA ARG A 13 -0.29 11.97 15.93
C ARG A 13 -1.28 12.95 15.30
N LYS A 14 -0.96 13.52 14.13
CA LYS A 14 -1.89 14.44 13.43
C LYS A 14 -3.23 13.75 13.14
N GLN A 15 -3.22 12.47 12.74
CA GLN A 15 -4.44 11.68 12.52
C GLN A 15 -5.28 11.49 13.77
N THR A 16 -4.67 11.47 14.96
CA THR A 16 -5.40 11.43 16.24
C THR A 16 -6.00 12.77 16.64
N GLY A 17 -5.68 13.86 15.95
CA GLY A 17 -6.10 15.22 16.31
C GLY A 17 -5.44 15.79 17.58
N LEU A 18 -4.52 15.05 18.21
CA LEU A 18 -3.91 15.43 19.47
C LEU A 18 -2.70 16.37 19.29
N SER A 19 -2.55 17.33 20.21
CA SER A 19 -1.31 18.09 20.33
C SER A 19 -0.16 17.20 20.80
N GLN A 20 1.12 17.60 20.57
CA GLN A 20 2.28 16.82 21.07
C GLN A 20 2.21 16.53 22.57
N LYS A 21 1.73 17.49 23.37
CA LYS A 21 1.57 17.35 24.82
C LYS A 21 0.48 16.36 25.17
N ALA A 22 -0.69 16.50 24.54
CA ALA A 22 -1.82 15.61 24.78
C ALA A 22 -1.53 14.16 24.33
N PHE A 23 -0.87 14.00 23.17
CA PHE A 23 -0.45 12.69 22.68
C PHE A 23 0.54 12.02 23.64
N ALA A 24 1.58 12.74 24.06
CA ALA A 24 2.56 12.23 25.00
C ALA A 24 1.93 11.77 26.32
N GLN A 25 0.97 12.55 26.84
CA GLN A 25 0.19 12.17 28.03
C GLN A 25 -0.63 10.89 27.80
N ALA A 26 -1.31 10.79 26.67
CA ALA A 26 -2.15 9.64 26.34
C ALA A 26 -1.35 8.32 26.21
N VAL A 27 -0.07 8.40 25.85
CA VAL A 27 0.82 7.23 25.73
C VAL A 27 1.82 7.07 26.89
N ASP A 28 1.62 7.79 28.00
CA ASP A 28 2.48 7.75 29.19
C ASP A 28 3.96 8.06 28.91
N LEU A 29 4.22 9.02 28.06
CA LEU A 29 5.56 9.49 27.76
C LEU A 29 5.78 10.94 28.21
N PRO A 30 7.01 11.28 28.69
CA PRO A 30 7.37 12.67 28.83
C PRO A 30 7.28 13.39 27.50
N THR A 31 6.68 14.58 27.46
CA THR A 31 6.52 15.38 26.23
C THR A 31 7.85 15.62 25.50
N ARG A 32 8.95 15.79 26.26
CA ARG A 32 10.30 15.95 25.70
C ARG A 32 10.75 14.68 24.95
N THR A 33 10.49 13.51 25.50
CA THR A 33 10.82 12.23 24.88
C THR A 33 10.02 12.03 23.61
N TYR A 34 8.70 12.27 23.65
CA TYR A 34 7.86 12.16 22.46
C TYR A 34 8.31 13.14 21.35
N ARG A 35 8.60 14.40 21.71
CA ARG A 35 9.11 15.38 20.77
C ARG A 35 10.42 14.94 20.10
N SER A 36 11.33 14.31 20.85
CA SER A 36 12.59 13.79 20.29
C SER A 36 12.39 12.68 19.26
N TYR A 37 11.29 11.94 19.32
CA TYR A 37 10.92 10.98 18.27
C TYR A 37 10.40 11.69 17.00
N GLU A 38 9.58 12.73 17.14
CA GLU A 38 9.10 13.51 15.99
C GLU A 38 10.18 14.34 15.30
N THR A 39 11.22 14.75 16.04
CA THR A 39 12.37 15.50 15.46
C THR A 39 13.47 14.59 14.93
N GLY A 40 13.41 13.28 15.21
CA GLY A 40 14.44 12.33 14.79
C GLY A 40 15.69 12.32 15.69
N GLU A 41 15.74 13.12 16.77
CA GLU A 41 16.82 13.09 17.75
C GLU A 41 16.97 11.71 18.42
N ARG A 42 15.83 11.01 18.55
CA ARG A 42 15.78 9.62 19.02
C ARG A 42 15.02 8.78 18.01
N GLY A 43 15.57 7.61 17.69
CA GLY A 43 14.86 6.63 16.88
C GLY A 43 13.79 5.91 17.70
N LEU A 44 12.60 5.75 17.13
CA LEU A 44 11.52 4.94 17.66
C LEU A 44 11.50 3.60 16.91
N THR A 45 11.57 2.48 17.63
CA THR A 45 11.48 1.14 17.04
C THR A 45 10.04 0.81 16.66
N ILE A 46 9.84 -0.12 15.72
CA ILE A 46 8.53 -0.58 15.29
C ILE A 46 7.72 -1.11 16.48
N ASP A 47 8.34 -1.94 17.33
CA ASP A 47 7.67 -2.52 18.50
C ASP A 47 7.21 -1.43 19.49
N LYS A 48 8.07 -0.45 19.76
CA LYS A 48 7.70 0.66 20.63
C LYS A 48 6.60 1.52 20.03
N PHE A 49 6.60 1.70 18.72
CA PHE A 49 5.52 2.43 18.03
C PHE A 49 4.19 1.67 18.11
N ARG A 50 4.22 0.34 18.01
CA ARG A 50 3.04 -0.52 18.21
C ARG A 50 2.48 -0.35 19.64
N GLU A 51 3.34 -0.41 20.66
CA GLU A 51 2.95 -0.18 22.06
C GLU A 51 2.29 1.21 22.26
N LEU A 52 2.78 2.26 21.57
CA LEU A 52 2.15 3.58 21.64
C LEU A 52 0.76 3.59 21.01
N LYS A 53 0.56 2.86 19.92
CA LYS A 53 -0.75 2.71 19.27
C LYS A 53 -1.73 1.97 20.17
N GLU A 54 -1.30 0.90 20.82
CA GLU A 54 -2.11 0.14 21.78
C GLU A 54 -2.56 1.00 22.96
N LYS A 55 -1.64 1.80 23.52
CA LYS A 55 -1.96 2.73 24.62
C LYS A 55 -2.99 3.78 24.24
N LEU A 56 -3.02 4.19 22.99
CA LEU A 56 -4.04 5.13 22.47
C LEU A 56 -5.40 4.46 22.22
N GLY A 57 -5.51 3.16 22.45
CA GLY A 57 -6.72 2.41 22.09
C GLY A 57 -6.91 2.27 20.57
N TYR A 58 -5.87 2.56 19.78
CA TYR A 58 -5.98 2.55 18.30
C TYR A 58 -6.47 1.22 17.72
N TYR A 59 -6.32 0.13 18.48
CA TYR A 59 -6.85 -1.18 18.15
C TYR A 59 -8.12 -1.55 18.93
N GLN A 60 -8.58 -0.71 19.87
CA GLN A 60 -9.77 -0.99 20.72
C GLN A 60 -11.07 -0.43 20.14
N ASP A 61 -11.00 0.54 19.23
CA ASP A 61 -12.17 1.19 18.64
C ASP A 61 -12.70 0.53 17.35
N CYS A 62 -12.41 -0.75 17.15
CA CYS A 62 -13.09 -1.52 16.12
C CYS A 62 -14.49 -1.99 16.57
N ASP A 63 -15.28 -1.09 17.15
CA ASP A 63 -16.68 -1.39 17.51
C ASP A 63 -17.60 -1.57 16.30
N LYS A 64 -17.08 -1.41 15.10
CA LYS A 64 -17.83 -1.61 13.85
C LYS A 64 -16.93 -2.23 12.80
N ASN A 65 -17.46 -3.19 12.05
CA ASN A 65 -16.84 -3.62 10.81
C ASN A 65 -16.63 -2.40 9.94
N SER A 66 -15.43 -2.22 9.45
CA SER A 66 -15.08 -1.10 8.58
C SER A 66 -14.50 -1.61 7.28
N LEU A 67 -14.91 -0.97 6.19
CA LEU A 67 -14.35 -1.19 4.86
C LEU A 67 -13.38 -0.05 4.56
N ARG A 68 -12.13 -0.38 4.32
CA ARG A 68 -11.10 0.55 3.89
C ARG A 68 -10.75 0.33 2.44
N ALA A 69 -10.88 1.37 1.62
CA ALA A 69 -10.43 1.36 0.24
C ALA A 69 -9.11 2.12 0.12
N GLN A 70 -8.14 1.55 -0.61
CA GLN A 70 -6.84 2.19 -0.84
C GLN A 70 -6.28 1.81 -2.21
N ILE A 71 -5.48 2.70 -2.81
CA ILE A 71 -4.74 2.37 -4.03
C ILE A 71 -3.53 1.52 -3.62
N ASP A 72 -3.43 0.32 -4.19
CA ASP A 72 -2.37 -0.64 -3.86
C ASP A 72 -1.36 -0.84 -4.98
N TYR A 73 -1.65 -0.35 -6.17
CA TYR A 73 -0.72 -0.28 -7.28
C TYR A 73 -1.15 0.78 -8.27
N LEU A 74 -0.20 1.57 -8.75
CA LEU A 74 -0.44 2.52 -9.82
C LEU A 74 0.71 2.46 -10.83
N ARG A 75 0.36 2.36 -12.12
CA ARG A 75 1.30 2.54 -13.21
C ARG A 75 0.74 3.51 -14.23
N LEU A 76 1.43 4.63 -14.40
CA LEU A 76 1.15 5.65 -15.39
C LEU A 76 2.25 5.68 -16.43
N THR A 77 1.88 5.86 -17.69
CA THR A 77 2.86 6.11 -18.75
C THR A 77 2.57 7.44 -19.41
N PHE A 78 3.63 8.17 -19.68
CA PHE A 78 3.61 9.51 -20.24
C PHE A 78 4.32 9.53 -21.59
N PRO A 79 3.97 10.44 -22.50
CA PRO A 79 4.94 10.95 -23.46
C PRO A 79 6.21 11.37 -22.70
N ARG A 80 7.32 11.44 -23.37
CA ARG A 80 8.56 11.80 -22.69
C ARG A 80 8.42 13.09 -21.88
N LEU A 81 8.64 12.98 -20.57
CA LEU A 81 8.69 14.14 -19.69
C LEU A 81 9.99 14.92 -19.98
N LYS A 82 9.85 16.19 -20.37
CA LYS A 82 11.00 17.05 -20.71
C LYS A 82 11.79 17.47 -19.48
N ASP A 83 11.08 17.66 -18.38
CA ASP A 83 11.62 18.11 -17.10
C ASP A 83 11.11 17.18 -16.00
N LEU A 84 11.95 16.20 -15.66
CA LEU A 84 11.64 15.22 -14.65
C LEU A 84 11.71 15.80 -13.24
N ASP A 85 12.57 16.80 -13.03
CA ASP A 85 12.69 17.48 -11.73
C ASP A 85 11.41 18.27 -11.44
N ALA A 86 10.95 19.07 -12.40
CA ALA A 86 9.66 19.76 -12.29
C ALA A 86 8.47 18.80 -12.10
N PHE A 87 8.51 17.61 -12.72
CA PHE A 87 7.50 16.59 -12.47
C PHE A 87 7.52 16.09 -11.02
N CYS A 88 8.69 15.79 -10.50
CA CYS A 88 8.84 15.35 -9.11
C CYS A 88 8.38 16.43 -8.13
N GLU A 89 8.79 17.68 -8.32
CA GLU A 89 8.39 18.78 -7.43
C GLU A 89 6.88 19.07 -7.47
N ASN A 90 6.30 19.14 -8.66
CA ASN A 90 4.91 19.56 -8.82
C ASN A 90 3.90 18.46 -8.50
N PHE A 91 4.23 17.18 -8.75
CA PHE A 91 3.29 16.08 -8.60
C PHE A 91 3.66 15.11 -7.49
N LEU A 92 4.94 14.77 -7.32
CA LEU A 92 5.36 13.85 -6.26
C LEU A 92 5.75 14.60 -4.97
N HIS A 93 5.87 15.93 -5.03
CA HIS A 93 6.23 16.81 -3.91
C HIS A 93 7.55 16.44 -3.23
N CYS A 94 8.53 16.02 -4.03
CA CYS A 94 9.90 15.72 -3.62
C CYS A 94 10.87 16.14 -4.73
N HIS A 95 12.15 16.26 -4.42
CA HIS A 95 13.17 16.64 -5.40
C HIS A 95 13.71 15.40 -6.13
N LEU A 96 14.05 15.55 -7.43
CA LEU A 96 14.67 14.48 -8.20
C LEU A 96 16.01 14.02 -7.58
N SER A 97 16.71 14.92 -6.90
CA SER A 97 17.94 14.61 -6.16
C SER A 97 17.77 13.61 -5.02
N GLU A 98 16.52 13.34 -4.58
CA GLU A 98 16.21 12.33 -3.58
C GLU A 98 16.12 10.92 -4.19
N PHE A 99 16.15 10.82 -5.53
CA PHE A 99 16.11 9.55 -6.25
C PHE A 99 17.52 9.06 -6.54
N THR A 100 17.71 7.76 -6.45
CA THR A 100 18.91 7.09 -6.97
C THR A 100 18.72 6.85 -8.46
N ASP A 101 19.69 7.29 -9.23
CA ASP A 101 19.75 7.11 -10.68
C ASP A 101 20.52 5.83 -11.01
N GLN A 102 19.94 4.95 -11.84
CA GLN A 102 20.56 3.68 -12.21
C GLN A 102 20.11 3.17 -13.58
N GLU A 103 20.98 2.39 -14.23
CA GLU A 103 20.61 1.65 -15.43
C GLU A 103 19.66 0.51 -15.11
N THR A 104 18.73 0.24 -16.03
CA THR A 104 17.80 -0.88 -15.90
C THR A 104 17.51 -1.55 -17.24
N ARG A 105 16.96 -2.76 -17.19
CA ARG A 105 16.39 -3.47 -18.34
C ARG A 105 14.94 -3.89 -18.08
N LEU A 106 14.35 -3.38 -16.99
CA LEU A 106 12.99 -3.71 -16.62
C LEU A 106 12.02 -3.07 -17.61
N MET A 107 11.02 -3.83 -18.04
CA MET A 107 9.99 -3.38 -18.98
C MET A 107 10.50 -2.71 -20.26
N ASN A 108 11.71 -3.06 -20.70
CA ASN A 108 12.43 -2.48 -21.84
C ASN A 108 12.88 -1.02 -21.67
N TYR A 109 12.82 -0.46 -20.47
CA TYR A 109 13.43 0.82 -20.15
C TYR A 109 14.94 0.66 -19.94
N THR A 110 15.67 1.76 -20.13
CA THR A 110 17.14 1.77 -19.96
C THR A 110 17.57 2.51 -18.70
N HIS A 111 16.68 3.29 -18.12
CA HIS A 111 16.95 4.16 -16.99
C HIS A 111 15.86 4.04 -15.92
N LEU A 112 16.27 4.06 -14.66
CA LEU A 112 15.39 4.01 -13.49
C LEU A 112 15.82 5.04 -12.46
N TRP A 113 14.92 5.91 -12.11
CA TRP A 113 15.00 6.78 -10.94
C TRP A 113 14.19 6.13 -9.81
N GLN A 114 14.84 5.85 -8.69
CA GLN A 114 14.24 5.14 -7.57
C GLN A 114 14.36 5.91 -6.26
N ARG A 115 13.24 6.15 -5.60
CA ARG A 115 13.14 6.67 -4.25
C ARG A 115 12.27 5.71 -3.43
N GLY A 116 12.88 4.87 -2.63
CA GLY A 116 12.18 3.78 -1.96
C GLY A 116 11.44 2.88 -2.95
N ASN A 117 10.12 2.85 -2.86
CA ASN A 117 9.25 2.09 -3.76
C ASN A 117 8.51 2.96 -4.80
N ILE A 118 8.90 4.22 -4.93
CA ILE A 118 8.48 5.13 -6.00
C ILE A 118 9.51 5.01 -7.13
N TRP A 119 9.09 4.51 -8.28
CA TRP A 119 9.95 4.22 -9.41
C TRP A 119 9.52 5.02 -10.63
N ILE A 120 10.48 5.67 -11.29
CA ILE A 120 10.28 6.38 -12.56
C ILE A 120 11.25 5.78 -13.57
N PHE A 121 10.69 5.19 -14.62
CA PHE A 121 11.45 4.61 -15.73
C PHE A 121 11.50 5.58 -16.89
N ASP A 122 12.64 5.63 -17.58
CA ASP A 122 12.83 6.45 -18.76
C ASP A 122 13.87 5.78 -19.69
N PHE A 123 14.21 6.44 -20.78
CA PHE A 123 15.25 6.01 -21.71
C PHE A 123 16.42 6.99 -21.69
N PHE A 124 17.66 6.48 -21.69
CA PHE A 124 18.86 7.30 -21.89
C PHE A 124 18.91 7.94 -23.26
N ASP A 125 18.57 7.14 -24.28
CA ASP A 125 18.64 7.60 -25.66
C ASP A 125 17.44 8.49 -26.01
N LYS A 126 17.76 9.78 -26.17
CA LYS A 126 16.78 10.80 -26.54
C LYS A 126 16.24 10.63 -27.97
N SER A 127 16.84 9.77 -28.77
CA SER A 127 16.38 9.45 -30.14
C SER A 127 15.29 8.37 -30.19
N VAL A 128 15.02 7.68 -29.08
CA VAL A 128 13.94 6.68 -29.00
C VAL A 128 12.60 7.39 -29.15
N THR A 129 11.92 7.14 -30.25
CA THR A 129 10.62 7.76 -30.62
C THR A 129 9.43 6.92 -30.18
N ASN A 130 9.44 6.35 -28.99
CA ASN A 130 8.26 5.68 -28.48
C ASN A 130 7.27 6.69 -27.90
N ASP A 131 5.99 6.51 -28.19
CA ASP A 131 4.91 7.37 -27.71
C ASP A 131 4.79 7.41 -26.16
N TYR A 132 5.41 6.43 -25.47
CA TYR A 132 5.37 6.31 -24.00
C TYR A 132 6.77 6.09 -23.46
N GLN A 133 7.46 7.18 -23.20
CA GLN A 133 8.88 7.17 -22.86
C GLN A 133 9.14 7.24 -21.37
N THR A 134 8.21 7.75 -20.59
CA THR A 134 8.34 7.82 -19.12
C THR A 134 7.24 7.00 -18.44
N CYS A 135 7.58 6.28 -17.40
CA CYS A 135 6.63 5.46 -16.64
C CYS A 135 6.83 5.67 -15.15
N LEU A 136 5.81 6.19 -14.48
CA LEU A 136 5.72 6.18 -13.02
C LEU A 136 5.10 4.86 -12.57
N GLN A 137 5.78 4.17 -11.66
CA GLN A 137 5.28 2.94 -11.04
C GLN A 137 5.36 3.04 -9.52
N LEU A 138 4.24 2.75 -8.89
CA LEU A 138 4.07 2.65 -7.45
C LEU A 138 3.53 1.25 -7.14
N SER A 139 4.25 0.46 -6.35
CA SER A 139 3.72 -0.75 -5.74
C SER A 139 3.06 -0.42 -4.41
N GLY A 140 2.44 -1.38 -3.72
CA GLY A 140 1.73 -1.14 -2.46
C GLY A 140 2.47 -0.21 -1.49
N GLN A 141 3.74 -0.50 -1.20
CA GLN A 141 4.55 0.38 -0.35
C GLN A 141 4.85 1.73 -1.03
N GLY A 142 5.07 1.76 -2.34
CA GLY A 142 5.27 3.01 -3.09
C GLY A 142 4.01 3.89 -3.09
N CYS A 143 2.82 3.28 -3.13
CA CYS A 143 1.57 4.02 -2.94
C CYS A 143 1.50 4.65 -1.54
N ARG A 144 1.91 3.92 -0.50
CA ARG A 144 1.96 4.45 0.88
C ARG A 144 2.98 5.58 1.02
N GLU A 145 4.16 5.44 0.39
CA GLU A 145 5.19 6.48 0.40
C GLU A 145 4.71 7.76 -0.30
N LEU A 146 4.07 7.65 -1.47
CA LEU A 146 3.49 8.81 -2.14
C LEU A 146 2.33 9.42 -1.34
N GLU A 147 1.45 8.61 -0.77
CA GLU A 147 0.34 9.06 0.07
C GLU A 147 0.82 10.00 1.18
N LEU A 148 1.94 9.65 1.83
CA LEU A 148 2.53 10.49 2.87
C LEU A 148 3.00 11.86 2.33
N LEU A 149 3.58 11.89 1.13
CA LEU A 149 4.00 13.14 0.48
C LEU A 149 2.79 14.02 0.11
N LEU A 150 1.72 13.39 -0.38
CA LEU A 150 0.48 14.08 -0.74
C LEU A 150 -0.24 14.61 0.51
N GLU A 151 -0.33 13.82 1.58
CA GLU A 151 -0.97 14.21 2.84
C GLU A 151 -0.30 15.43 3.48
N ASP A 152 1.03 15.53 3.41
CA ASP A 152 1.76 16.72 3.91
C ASP A 152 1.35 18.01 3.19
N LYS A 153 0.86 17.91 1.97
CA LYS A 153 0.34 19.01 1.14
C LYS A 153 -1.19 19.13 1.18
N GLY A 154 -1.89 18.23 1.89
CA GLY A 154 -3.35 18.21 1.91
C GLY A 154 -3.96 17.74 0.58
N ILE A 155 -3.20 16.99 -0.22
CA ILE A 155 -3.62 16.47 -1.53
C ILE A 155 -4.14 15.05 -1.36
N THR A 156 -5.31 14.77 -1.94
CA THR A 156 -5.87 13.42 -2.01
C THR A 156 -5.44 12.72 -3.30
N TRP A 157 -5.55 11.39 -3.34
CA TRP A 157 -5.33 10.61 -4.56
C TRP A 157 -6.18 11.10 -5.74
N GLN A 158 -7.41 11.51 -5.47
CA GLN A 158 -8.29 12.06 -6.49
C GLN A 158 -7.70 13.32 -7.10
N ILE A 159 -7.27 14.26 -6.28
CA ILE A 159 -6.66 15.53 -6.72
C ILE A 159 -5.35 15.26 -7.47
N PHE A 160 -4.51 14.35 -6.95
CA PHE A 160 -3.27 13.94 -7.60
C PHE A 160 -3.50 13.41 -9.01
N LEU A 161 -4.41 12.43 -9.17
CA LEU A 161 -4.73 11.86 -10.48
C LEU A 161 -5.36 12.88 -11.41
N GLN A 162 -6.26 13.72 -10.92
CA GLN A 162 -6.86 14.79 -11.72
C GLN A 162 -5.81 15.78 -12.22
N ASN A 163 -4.90 16.22 -11.36
CA ASN A 163 -3.83 17.15 -11.74
C ASN A 163 -2.94 16.55 -12.84
N ILE A 164 -2.55 15.28 -12.72
CA ILE A 164 -1.78 14.59 -13.75
C ILE A 164 -2.56 14.51 -15.08
N LEU A 165 -3.82 14.08 -15.03
CA LEU A 165 -4.66 13.92 -16.22
C LEU A 165 -4.94 15.26 -16.93
N TYR A 166 -5.03 16.35 -16.19
CA TYR A 166 -5.20 17.69 -16.77
C TYR A 166 -3.89 18.28 -17.32
N SER A 167 -2.75 17.93 -16.72
CA SER A 167 -1.46 18.50 -17.14
C SER A 167 -0.82 17.77 -18.31
N TYR A 168 -1.21 16.54 -18.59
CA TYR A 168 -0.62 15.69 -19.63
C TYR A 168 -1.73 15.05 -20.48
N GLU A 169 -1.88 15.52 -21.73
CA GLU A 169 -2.96 15.07 -22.64
C GLU A 169 -2.90 13.57 -22.98
N ASP A 170 -1.70 13.00 -23.10
CA ASP A 170 -1.48 11.61 -23.54
C ASP A 170 -1.05 10.66 -22.42
N VAL A 171 -1.32 11.00 -21.16
CA VAL A 171 -1.05 10.08 -20.05
C VAL A 171 -2.00 8.89 -20.10
N ARG A 172 -1.48 7.68 -19.85
CA ARG A 172 -2.27 6.44 -19.79
C ARG A 172 -2.10 5.73 -18.46
N VAL A 173 -3.22 5.37 -17.87
CA VAL A 173 -3.23 4.45 -16.72
C VAL A 173 -3.05 3.04 -17.27
N LYS A 174 -1.88 2.45 -17.06
CA LYS A 174 -1.57 1.07 -17.49
C LYS A 174 -2.02 0.03 -16.48
N ARG A 175 -2.03 0.39 -15.20
CA ARG A 175 -2.52 -0.48 -14.12
C ARG A 175 -2.92 0.38 -12.93
N LEU A 176 -4.05 0.05 -12.36
CA LEU A 176 -4.54 0.58 -11.09
C LEU A 176 -5.14 -0.58 -10.30
N ASP A 177 -4.54 -0.88 -9.15
CA ASP A 177 -5.10 -1.85 -8.21
C ASP A 177 -5.70 -1.09 -7.03
N ILE A 178 -6.92 -1.45 -6.68
CA ILE A 178 -7.62 -0.94 -5.51
C ILE A 178 -7.77 -2.09 -4.53
N ALA A 179 -7.20 -1.95 -3.35
CA ALA A 179 -7.42 -2.87 -2.24
C ALA A 179 -8.65 -2.42 -1.44
N LEU A 180 -9.50 -3.38 -1.12
CA LEU A 180 -10.62 -3.22 -0.21
C LEU A 180 -10.36 -4.11 0.99
N ASP A 181 -9.93 -3.50 2.09
CA ASP A 181 -9.66 -4.20 3.33
C ASP A 181 -10.93 -4.18 4.19
N GLU A 182 -11.46 -5.34 4.50
CA GLU A 182 -12.52 -5.48 5.48
C GLU A 182 -11.90 -5.76 6.85
N LEU A 183 -12.11 -4.84 7.77
CA LEU A 183 -11.70 -4.97 9.16
C LEU A 183 -12.93 -5.35 9.99
N TYR A 184 -12.89 -6.50 10.63
CA TYR A 184 -14.00 -6.96 11.46
C TYR A 184 -13.67 -6.86 12.96
N LYS A 185 -14.72 -6.88 13.78
CA LYS A 185 -14.64 -6.62 15.23
C LYS A 185 -13.88 -7.67 16.06
N GLY A 186 -13.52 -8.81 15.48
CA GLY A 186 -12.82 -9.87 16.19
C GLY A 186 -13.74 -10.89 16.87
N TYR A 187 -13.35 -11.39 18.03
CA TYR A 187 -14.06 -12.47 18.71
C TYR A 187 -15.55 -12.18 18.95
N GLY A 188 -16.40 -13.15 18.60
CA GLY A 188 -17.85 -13.05 18.74
C GLY A 188 -18.57 -12.45 17.52
N HIS A 189 -17.81 -12.07 16.47
CA HIS A 189 -18.33 -11.51 15.24
C HIS A 189 -17.88 -12.29 13.98
N GLU A 190 -17.49 -13.55 14.16
CA GLU A 190 -16.96 -14.41 13.09
C GLU A 190 -17.98 -14.64 11.97
N ASP A 191 -19.26 -14.62 12.30
CA ASP A 191 -20.34 -14.79 11.33
C ASP A 191 -20.50 -13.58 10.39
N GLU A 192 -19.99 -12.41 10.79
CA GLU A 192 -20.01 -11.19 10.00
C GLU A 192 -18.89 -11.13 8.98
N GLN A 193 -17.88 -12.03 9.08
CA GLN A 193 -16.75 -12.07 8.18
C GLN A 193 -17.08 -12.65 6.82
N ILE A 194 -16.45 -12.09 5.79
CA ILE A 194 -16.30 -12.78 4.50
C ILE A 194 -15.29 -13.91 4.66
N GLN A 195 -15.78 -15.13 4.73
CA GLN A 195 -14.94 -16.32 4.87
C GLN A 195 -14.62 -16.89 3.49
N ILE A 196 -13.35 -16.92 3.12
CA ILE A 196 -12.91 -17.44 1.82
C ILE A 196 -13.36 -18.89 1.59
N PRO A 197 -13.30 -19.83 2.56
CA PRO A 197 -13.85 -21.17 2.37
C PRO A 197 -15.33 -21.17 2.00
N LYS A 198 -16.16 -20.40 2.68
CA LYS A 198 -17.60 -20.28 2.37
C LYS A 198 -17.84 -19.69 0.97
N LEU A 199 -16.99 -18.75 0.55
CA LEU A 199 -17.05 -18.19 -0.79
C LEU A 199 -16.72 -19.24 -1.85
N ILE A 200 -15.75 -20.11 -1.58
CA ILE A 200 -15.38 -21.25 -2.43
C ILE A 200 -16.56 -22.22 -2.57
N ASP A 201 -17.21 -22.58 -1.46
CA ASP A 201 -18.38 -23.48 -1.48
C ASP A 201 -19.51 -22.89 -2.34
N LYS A 202 -19.78 -21.58 -2.22
CA LYS A 202 -20.79 -20.89 -3.02
C LYS A 202 -20.43 -20.82 -4.51
N LEU A 203 -19.15 -20.81 -4.87
CA LEU A 203 -18.72 -20.92 -6.27
C LEU A 203 -18.98 -22.31 -6.83
N TYR A 204 -18.66 -23.36 -6.09
CA TYR A 204 -18.90 -24.73 -6.51
C TYR A 204 -20.38 -25.09 -6.56
N SER A 205 -21.18 -24.57 -5.64
CA SER A 205 -22.66 -24.73 -5.64
C SER A 205 -23.36 -23.88 -6.70
N LYS A 206 -22.62 -23.03 -7.43
CA LYS A 206 -23.15 -22.08 -8.43
C LYS A 206 -24.12 -21.04 -7.86
N GLU A 207 -24.04 -20.76 -6.58
CA GLU A 207 -24.77 -19.65 -5.95
C GLU A 207 -24.17 -18.28 -6.35
N ILE A 208 -22.87 -18.25 -6.70
CA ILE A 208 -22.20 -17.08 -7.23
C ILE A 208 -21.91 -17.29 -8.72
N VAL A 209 -22.48 -16.42 -9.54
CA VAL A 209 -22.25 -16.37 -10.99
C VAL A 209 -21.91 -14.94 -11.37
N LEU A 210 -20.83 -14.76 -12.11
CA LEU A 210 -20.40 -13.47 -12.63
C LEU A 210 -20.51 -13.48 -14.14
N ASP A 211 -21.50 -12.78 -14.68
CA ASP A 211 -21.84 -12.84 -16.13
C ASP A 211 -20.69 -12.36 -17.04
N THR A 212 -19.91 -11.40 -16.58
CA THR A 212 -18.81 -10.80 -17.37
C THR A 212 -17.47 -11.48 -17.17
N ILE A 213 -17.31 -12.28 -16.10
CA ILE A 213 -16.05 -12.93 -15.73
C ILE A 213 -16.19 -14.44 -15.94
N LYS A 214 -15.56 -14.94 -16.99
CA LYS A 214 -15.71 -16.35 -17.40
C LYS A 214 -14.76 -17.34 -16.70
N LYS A 215 -13.77 -16.85 -15.98
CA LYS A 215 -12.73 -17.69 -15.38
C LYS A 215 -12.53 -17.31 -13.91
N TRP A 216 -12.36 -18.30 -13.09
CA TRP A 216 -11.90 -18.15 -11.72
C TRP A 216 -10.88 -19.24 -11.39
N ASN A 217 -10.04 -18.98 -10.39
CA ASN A 217 -9.04 -19.92 -9.91
C ASN A 217 -8.88 -19.78 -8.41
N ILE A 218 -8.52 -20.86 -7.73
CA ILE A 218 -8.23 -20.89 -6.32
C ILE A 218 -6.77 -21.26 -6.15
N THR A 219 -6.08 -20.56 -5.27
CA THR A 219 -4.74 -20.89 -4.82
C THR A 219 -4.69 -20.86 -3.30
N GLY A 220 -3.77 -21.61 -2.77
CA GLY A 220 -3.57 -21.76 -1.34
C GLY A 220 -3.31 -23.22 -1.04
N GLY A 221 -2.87 -23.50 0.15
CA GLY A 221 -2.55 -24.85 0.56
C GLY A 221 -1.90 -24.87 1.93
N GLY A 222 -1.86 -26.04 2.49
CA GLY A 222 -1.12 -26.36 3.70
C GLY A 222 -0.07 -27.43 3.39
N SER A 223 0.83 -27.68 4.32
CA SER A 223 1.74 -28.81 4.30
C SER A 223 1.12 -29.99 5.07
N PHE A 224 1.29 -31.20 4.54
CA PHE A 224 0.98 -32.44 5.26
C PHE A 224 2.17 -32.89 6.13
N THR A 225 2.97 -31.96 6.66
CA THR A 225 4.01 -32.30 7.62
C THR A 225 3.36 -32.64 8.95
N ASP A 226 3.82 -33.74 9.59
CA ASP A 226 3.32 -34.27 10.86
C ASP A 226 3.56 -33.34 12.09
N ASN A 227 4.07 -32.14 11.86
CA ASN A 227 4.23 -31.15 12.89
C ASN A 227 2.96 -30.31 12.96
N GLU A 228 2.42 -30.18 14.15
CA GLU A 228 1.30 -29.31 14.51
C GLU A 228 1.58 -27.80 14.25
N ASP A 229 2.72 -27.49 13.65
CA ASP A 229 3.12 -26.14 13.31
C ASP A 229 2.30 -25.59 12.13
N MET A 230 1.42 -24.67 12.45
CA MET A 230 0.57 -23.94 11.50
C MET A 230 1.36 -23.07 10.48
N GLU A 231 2.67 -23.09 10.52
CA GLU A 231 3.57 -22.35 9.61
C GLU A 231 3.40 -22.73 8.13
N ALA A 232 2.78 -23.87 7.87
CA ALA A 232 2.57 -24.39 6.51
C ALA A 232 1.27 -23.87 5.86
N ASN A 233 0.42 -23.15 6.55
CA ASN A 233 -0.82 -22.64 5.98
C ASN A 233 -0.59 -21.24 5.38
N HIS A 234 -0.65 -21.17 4.04
CA HIS A 234 -0.42 -19.93 3.30
C HIS A 234 -1.70 -19.10 3.08
N GLY A 235 -2.82 -19.52 3.68
CA GLY A 235 -4.13 -18.93 3.44
C GLY A 235 -4.70 -19.27 2.06
N LEU A 236 -5.96 -18.97 1.88
CA LEU A 236 -6.68 -19.21 0.62
C LEU A 236 -6.85 -17.89 -0.14
N SER A 237 -6.78 -18.00 -1.47
CA SER A 237 -7.05 -16.88 -2.37
C SER A 237 -7.95 -17.35 -3.51
N ILE A 238 -8.91 -16.50 -3.89
CA ILE A 238 -9.77 -16.69 -5.04
C ILE A 238 -9.50 -15.58 -6.03
N TYR A 239 -9.29 -15.96 -7.29
CA TYR A 239 -9.08 -15.03 -8.37
C TYR A 239 -10.24 -15.09 -9.35
N PHE A 240 -10.80 -13.95 -9.72
CA PHE A 240 -11.79 -13.80 -10.76
C PHE A 240 -11.20 -13.03 -11.93
N GLY A 241 -11.29 -13.59 -13.13
CA GLY A 241 -10.67 -13.05 -14.33
C GLY A 241 -9.23 -13.52 -14.51
N SER A 242 -8.44 -12.76 -15.23
CA SER A 242 -7.02 -13.00 -15.45
C SER A 242 -6.25 -11.67 -15.36
N ARG A 243 -4.94 -11.74 -15.10
CA ARG A 243 -4.07 -10.54 -15.06
C ARG A 243 -4.01 -9.78 -16.40
N GLN A 244 -4.47 -10.38 -17.48
CA GLN A 244 -4.57 -9.78 -18.81
C GLN A 244 -5.96 -9.18 -19.09
N SER A 245 -6.93 -9.43 -18.20
CA SER A 245 -8.29 -8.88 -18.34
C SER A 245 -8.33 -7.43 -17.91
N GLN A 246 -9.32 -6.68 -18.41
CA GLN A 246 -9.59 -5.31 -17.96
C GLN A 246 -9.96 -5.26 -16.47
N LEU A 247 -10.66 -6.30 -16.01
CA LEU A 247 -11.02 -6.47 -14.59
C LEU A 247 -10.44 -7.78 -14.08
N TYR A 248 -9.84 -7.71 -12.92
CA TYR A 248 -9.27 -8.84 -12.21
C TYR A 248 -9.45 -8.62 -10.72
N PHE A 249 -10.05 -9.58 -10.04
CA PHE A 249 -10.28 -9.52 -8.60
C PHE A 249 -9.48 -10.61 -7.91
N ASN A 250 -8.92 -10.28 -6.76
CA ASN A 250 -8.28 -11.22 -5.87
C ASN A 250 -8.87 -11.06 -4.46
N PHE A 251 -9.48 -12.12 -3.95
CA PHE A 251 -9.94 -12.22 -2.58
C PHE A 251 -9.01 -13.14 -1.82
N TYR A 252 -8.46 -12.72 -0.71
CA TYR A 252 -7.51 -13.51 0.06
C TYR A 252 -7.58 -13.20 1.55
N GLU A 253 -7.13 -14.16 2.34
CA GLU A 253 -7.06 -14.05 3.79
C GLU A 253 -5.83 -13.23 4.19
N LYS A 254 -5.99 -11.93 4.35
CA LYS A 254 -4.90 -10.98 4.66
C LYS A 254 -4.18 -11.28 5.97
N ARG A 255 -4.85 -11.93 6.94
CA ARG A 255 -4.25 -12.32 8.22
C ARG A 255 -2.98 -13.15 8.04
N TYR A 256 -2.93 -14.07 7.05
CA TYR A 256 -1.74 -14.88 6.80
C TYR A 256 -0.60 -14.08 6.19
N GLU A 257 -0.90 -13.05 5.39
CA GLU A 257 0.10 -12.11 4.89
C GLU A 257 0.71 -11.30 6.03
N ILE A 258 -0.14 -10.74 6.90
CA ILE A 258 0.27 -9.94 8.06
C ILE A 258 1.10 -10.79 9.01
N ALA A 259 0.64 -12.00 9.35
CA ALA A 259 1.35 -12.90 10.25
C ALA A 259 2.77 -13.22 9.74
N ARG A 260 2.90 -13.46 8.43
CA ARG A 260 4.21 -13.69 7.80
C ARG A 260 5.09 -12.46 7.83
N MET A 261 4.55 -11.27 7.54
CA MET A 261 5.29 -10.01 7.57
C MET A 261 5.76 -9.65 8.98
N GLU A 262 4.96 -9.95 9.98
CA GLU A 262 5.22 -9.64 11.38
C GLU A 262 5.90 -10.78 12.15
N ASN A 263 6.13 -11.92 11.48
CA ASN A 263 6.67 -13.15 12.06
C ASN A 263 5.91 -13.61 13.32
N ILE A 264 4.57 -13.60 13.20
CA ILE A 264 3.63 -14.02 14.26
C ILE A 264 3.03 -15.36 13.84
N SER A 265 2.97 -16.33 14.75
CA SER A 265 2.16 -17.55 14.56
C SER A 265 0.68 -17.20 14.70
N LEU A 266 -0.14 -17.73 13.80
CA LEU A 266 -1.60 -17.57 13.81
C LEU A 266 -2.26 -18.65 14.66
#